data_023717ec9271c5f225ded4b5c9fac513
#
_entry.id   023717ec9271c5f225ded4b5c9fac513
#
_cell.length_a   1.000
_cell.length_b   1.000
_cell.length_c   1.000
_cell.angle_alpha   90.00
_cell.angle_beta   90.00
_cell.angle_gamma   90.00
#
_symmetry.space_group_name_H-M   'P 1'
#
loop_
_entity.id
_entity.type
_entity.pdbx_description
1 polymer ?
#
loop_
_entity_poly.entity_id
_entity_poly.type
_entity_poly.pdbx_seq_one_letter_code
_entity_poly.pdbx_strand_id
1 'polypeptide(L)' 'MDTIGSLIDKLTIVNIRIWMAEDIKRNKEASDKEISIATKLTNIANQQRNDLIQEIDEKINFMIKTGELQKL' A
#
# COMPACT_ATOMS: atom_id res chain seq x y z
N MET A 1 -7.86 -16.48 -2.53
CA MET A 1 -8.49 -15.17 -2.29
C MET A 1 -7.92 -14.56 -1.04
N ASP A 2 -7.55 -13.28 -1.10
CA ASP A 2 -6.98 -12.60 0.07
C ASP A 2 -8.04 -12.33 1.13
N THR A 3 -7.68 -12.55 2.40
CA THR A 3 -8.50 -12.11 3.53
C THR A 3 -8.26 -10.62 3.79
N ILE A 4 -9.13 -9.99 4.56
CA ILE A 4 -8.92 -8.59 4.97
C ILE A 4 -7.60 -8.45 5.73
N GLY A 5 -7.30 -9.38 6.63
CA GLY A 5 -6.03 -9.36 7.37
C GLY A 5 -4.81 -9.42 6.45
N SER A 6 -4.87 -10.28 5.43
CA SER A 6 -3.80 -10.39 4.43
C SER A 6 -3.64 -9.09 3.63
N LEU A 7 -4.73 -8.45 3.24
CA LEU A 7 -4.71 -7.18 2.51
C LEU A 7 -4.12 -6.06 3.36
N ILE A 8 -4.49 -6.00 4.64
CA ILE A 8 -3.94 -5.02 5.58
C ILE A 8 -2.43 -5.22 5.77
N ASP A 9 -1.99 -6.47 5.88
CA ASP A 9 -0.57 -6.80 5.98
C ASP A 9 0.20 -6.34 4.74
N LYS A 10 -0.33 -6.61 3.55
CA LYS A 10 0.26 -6.13 2.29
C LYS A 10 0.32 -4.61 2.24
N LEU A 11 -0.74 -3.93 2.69
CA LEU A 11 -0.78 -2.48 2.75
C LEU A 11 0.30 -1.92 3.67
N THR A 12 0.51 -2.55 4.81
CA THR A 12 1.57 -2.16 5.77
C THR A 12 2.94 -2.25 5.12
N ILE A 13 3.22 -3.35 4.40
CA ILE A 13 4.49 -3.55 3.70
C ILE A 13 4.68 -2.47 2.63
N VAL A 14 3.65 -2.18 1.85
CA VAL A 14 3.70 -1.15 0.81
C VAL A 14 3.97 0.22 1.42
N ASN A 15 3.33 0.56 2.53
CA ASN A 15 3.55 1.83 3.24
C ASN A 15 5.00 1.96 3.72
N ILE A 16 5.59 0.88 4.22
CA ILE A 16 7.00 0.88 4.63
C ILE A 16 7.90 1.12 3.42
N ARG A 17 7.63 0.51 2.28
CA ARG A 17 8.40 0.72 1.05
C ARG A 17 8.34 2.18 0.59
N ILE A 18 7.17 2.80 0.65
CA ILE A 18 7.00 4.21 0.31
C ILE A 18 7.85 5.07 1.24
N TRP A 19 7.78 4.81 2.54
CA TRP A 19 8.55 5.57 3.53
C TRP A 19 10.06 5.47 3.29
N MET A 20 10.56 4.26 3.03
CA MET A 20 11.98 4.04 2.73
C MET A 20 12.40 4.77 1.45
N ALA A 21 11.58 4.73 0.40
CA ALA A 21 11.86 5.44 -0.85
C ALA A 21 11.86 6.96 -0.64
N GLU A 22 10.94 7.49 0.17
CA GLU A 22 10.91 8.91 0.50
C GLU A 22 12.15 9.34 1.27
N ASP A 23 12.68 8.49 2.16
CA ASP A 23 13.94 8.77 2.86
C ASP A 23 15.12 8.92 1.89
N ILE A 24 15.19 8.06 0.88
CA ILE A 24 16.23 8.16 -0.15
C ILE A 24 16.11 9.49 -0.88
N LYS A 25 14.91 9.89 -1.24
CA LYS A 25 14.66 11.15 -1.97
C LYS A 25 15.03 12.38 -1.16
N ARG A 26 14.96 12.29 0.18
CA ARG A 26 15.32 13.39 1.07
C ARG A 26 16.79 13.40 1.47
N ASN A 27 17.52 12.35 1.15
CA ASN A 27 18.94 12.26 1.49
C ASN A 27 19.75 13.19 0.60
N LYS A 28 20.43 14.18 1.19
CA LYS A 28 21.24 15.15 0.45
C LYS A 28 22.43 14.54 -0.27
N GLU A 29 22.88 13.37 0.18
CA GLU A 29 24.01 12.66 -0.42
C GLU A 29 23.59 11.67 -1.52
N ALA A 30 22.29 11.48 -1.72
CA ALA A 30 21.80 10.58 -2.74
C ALA A 30 22.12 11.11 -4.15
N SER A 31 22.56 10.24 -5.04
CA SER A 31 22.81 10.59 -6.43
C SER A 31 21.50 10.81 -7.19
N ASP A 32 21.60 11.51 -8.34
CA ASP A 32 20.44 11.69 -9.22
C ASP A 32 19.83 10.36 -9.65
N LYS A 33 20.68 9.36 -9.89
CA LYS A 33 20.23 8.00 -10.25
C LYS A 33 19.46 7.36 -9.11
N GLU A 34 19.96 7.46 -7.88
CA GLU A 34 19.29 6.92 -6.71
C GLU A 34 17.92 7.58 -6.49
N ILE A 35 17.86 8.90 -6.63
CA ILE A 35 16.62 9.66 -6.52
C ILE A 35 15.63 9.26 -7.62
N SER A 36 16.10 9.08 -8.84
CA SER A 36 15.27 8.65 -9.97
C SER A 36 14.65 7.26 -9.72
N ILE A 37 15.45 6.32 -9.23
CA ILE A 37 14.99 4.97 -8.90
C ILE A 37 13.96 5.03 -7.76
N ALA A 38 14.24 5.80 -6.71
CA ALA A 38 13.33 5.96 -5.58
C ALA A 38 12.00 6.58 -6.01
N THR A 39 12.04 7.55 -6.93
CA THR A 39 10.81 8.16 -7.48
C THR A 39 9.95 7.15 -8.21
N LYS A 40 10.57 6.30 -9.05
CA LYS A 40 9.85 5.24 -9.75
C LYS A 40 9.23 4.24 -8.78
N LEU A 41 9.98 3.83 -7.76
CA LEU A 41 9.49 2.92 -6.73
C LEU A 41 8.33 3.52 -5.96
N THR A 42 8.40 4.81 -5.63
CA THR A 42 7.31 5.51 -4.95
C THR A 42 6.04 5.53 -5.80
N ASN A 43 6.17 5.79 -7.11
CA ASN A 43 5.02 5.81 -8.01
C ASN A 43 4.34 4.44 -8.11
N ILE A 44 5.14 3.37 -8.25
CA ILE A 44 4.63 2.00 -8.29
C ILE A 44 3.95 1.64 -6.96
N ALA A 45 4.62 1.95 -5.84
CA ALA A 45 4.10 1.62 -4.52
C ALA A 45 2.83 2.39 -4.19
N ASN A 46 2.71 3.65 -4.63
CA ASN A 46 1.48 4.44 -4.45
C ASN A 46 0.31 3.83 -5.21
N GLN A 47 0.54 3.32 -6.42
CA GLN A 47 -0.50 2.64 -7.18
C GLN A 47 -0.92 1.34 -6.47
N GLN A 48 0.04 0.56 -5.99
CA GLN A 48 -0.24 -0.65 -5.21
C GLN A 48 -1.04 -0.33 -3.95
N ARG A 49 -0.68 0.75 -3.26
CA ARG A 49 -1.38 1.22 -2.07
C ARG A 49 -2.84 1.53 -2.38
N ASN A 50 -3.07 2.28 -3.45
CA ASN A 50 -4.43 2.65 -3.86
C ASN A 50 -5.26 1.41 -4.21
N ASP A 51 -4.68 0.47 -4.93
CA ASP A 51 -5.36 -0.79 -5.30
C ASP A 51 -5.72 -1.61 -4.07
N LEU A 52 -4.82 -1.71 -3.09
CA LEU A 52 -5.06 -2.45 -1.85
C LEU A 52 -6.16 -1.79 -1.01
N ILE A 53 -6.15 -0.47 -0.90
CA ILE A 53 -7.20 0.27 -0.18
C ILE A 53 -8.55 0.01 -0.84
N GLN A 54 -8.62 0.06 -2.16
CA GLN A 54 -9.84 -0.20 -2.90
C GLN A 54 -10.35 -1.63 -2.65
N GLU A 55 -9.47 -2.62 -2.70
CA GLU A 55 -9.85 -4.01 -2.43
C GLU A 55 -10.39 -4.19 -1.00
N ILE A 56 -9.75 -3.55 -0.01
CA ILE A 56 -10.19 -3.61 1.37
C ILE A 56 -11.59 -3.00 1.50
N ASP A 57 -11.77 -1.81 0.93
CA ASP A 57 -13.06 -1.10 0.99
C ASP A 57 -14.17 -1.91 0.33
N GLU A 58 -13.91 -2.48 -0.84
CA GLU A 58 -14.89 -3.32 -1.55
C GLU A 58 -15.26 -4.56 -0.74
N LYS A 59 -14.26 -5.19 -0.11
CA LYS A 59 -14.48 -6.38 0.69
C LYS A 59 -15.30 -6.09 1.95
N ILE A 60 -15.01 -4.98 2.61
CA ILE A 60 -15.78 -4.55 3.79
C ILE A 60 -17.22 -4.23 3.38
N ASN A 61 -17.40 -3.49 2.30
CA ASN A 61 -18.73 -3.16 1.79
C ASN A 61 -19.54 -4.39 1.44
N PHE A 62 -18.90 -5.38 0.81
CA PHE A 62 -19.55 -6.65 0.51
C PHE A 62 -19.98 -7.38 1.79
N MET A 63 -19.13 -7.43 2.80
CA MET A 63 -19.43 -8.05 4.08
C MET A 63 -20.59 -7.35 4.80
N ILE A 64 -20.64 -6.03 4.74
CA ILE A 64 -21.76 -5.26 5.33
C ILE A 64 -23.05 -5.61 4.62
N LYS A 65 -23.06 -5.65 3.29
CA LYS A 65 -24.25 -5.96 2.49
C LYS A 65 -24.76 -7.38 2.74
N THR A 66 -23.87 -8.33 2.93
CA THR A 66 -24.25 -9.74 3.14
C THR A 66 -24.51 -10.06 4.61
N GLY A 67 -24.23 -9.11 5.52
CA GLY A 67 -24.38 -9.32 6.95
C GLY A 67 -23.31 -10.19 7.59
N GLU A 68 -22.23 -10.50 6.87
CA GLU A 68 -21.16 -11.38 7.38
C GLU A 68 -20.46 -10.78 8.61
N LEU A 69 -20.31 -9.45 8.67
CA LEU A 69 -19.71 -8.81 9.84
C LEU A 69 -20.53 -8.98 11.11
N GLN A 70 -21.84 -9.17 10.98
CA GLN A 70 -22.72 -9.35 12.12
C GLN A 70 -22.59 -10.75 12.76
N LYS A 71 -21.96 -11.67 12.05
CA LYS A 71 -21.74 -13.05 12.53
C LYS A 71 -20.44 -13.19 13.33
N LEU A 72 -19.63 -12.17 13.32
CA LEU A 72 -18.37 -12.16 14.08
C LEU A 72 -18.63 -11.76 15.53
#